data_205aef4541196a6fd8212c8de2210189
#
_entry.id   205aef4541196a6fd8212c8de2210189
#
_cell.length_a   1.000
_cell.length_b   1.000
_cell.length_c   1.000
_cell.angle_alpha   90.00
_cell.angle_beta   90.00
_cell.angle_gamma   90.00
#
_symmetry.space_group_name_H-M   'P 1'
#
loop_
_entity.id
_entity.type
_entity.pdbx_description
1 polymer ?
#
loop_
_entity_poly.entity_id
_entity_poly.type
_entity_poly.pdbx_seq_one_letter_code
_entity_poly.pdbx_strand_id
1 'polypeptide(L)'
;MIKTKAALNEEWLCFTTPELGFKAKIIAAEIENVLGTPDSVKTISFQAIDSNGQNISHEVNNLNLKLSKNFGILKTINFYSFPELNLGFLLQWLSEFTLIGFDNPETGIQNLTWKAVNDHNIGDELHTSGTTAYAYYYKYTETIEKVLDKTISGDSIIYNWENKVKISIQTPDSNTFTATVDTITQYITSNPEFDILPGVAWQLSSWGDFYNANMMYQGEHGPVKTFGNETNAVEKGTELFMGDTCYTPVIVCGCAADYTYYSGLGGPYYYCNMGIDQYIRELVYYKKDGIEWGTPIDFTVNSNLIPIEQKPELVTVFPNPASDLVNIVFKGNTGEYRLQIVDNSGRKIAEYSLKGEDNSIDLSSFKKGIFLLRILSENLTITKRLVKI
;
A
#
# COMPACT_ATOMS: atom_id res chain seq x y z
N MET A 1 1.22 37.28 8.81
CA MET A 1 1.58 36.81 10.17
C MET A 1 0.33 36.52 10.96
N ILE A 2 0.25 35.38 11.66
CA ILE A 2 -0.86 35.03 12.56
C ILE A 2 -0.53 35.46 13.98
N LYS A 3 -1.42 36.25 14.62
CA LYS A 3 -1.28 36.71 16.01
C LYS A 3 -2.00 35.76 16.97
N THR A 4 -1.28 34.83 17.59
CA THR A 4 -1.86 33.83 18.50
C THR A 4 -2.39 34.46 19.82
N LYS A 5 -1.84 35.62 20.24
CA LYS A 5 -2.21 36.32 21.46
C LYS A 5 -3.29 37.38 21.27
N ALA A 6 -3.76 37.63 20.05
CA ALA A 6 -4.80 38.60 19.77
C ALA A 6 -6.07 38.35 20.61
N ALA A 7 -6.73 39.44 21.02
CA ALA A 7 -7.96 39.38 21.80
C ALA A 7 -9.19 39.12 20.90
N LEU A 8 -10.31 38.74 21.54
CA LEU A 8 -11.57 38.58 20.81
C LEU A 8 -11.95 39.91 20.12
N ASN A 9 -12.36 39.82 18.83
CA ASN A 9 -12.63 40.93 17.93
C ASN A 9 -11.42 41.80 17.51
N GLU A 10 -10.21 41.48 17.93
CA GLU A 10 -9.01 42.11 17.38
C GLU A 10 -8.83 41.72 15.92
N GLU A 11 -8.62 42.73 15.06
CA GLU A 11 -8.37 42.61 13.63
C GLU A 11 -6.97 43.10 13.27
N TRP A 12 -6.30 42.47 12.32
CA TRP A 12 -4.99 42.90 11.84
C TRP A 12 -4.78 42.47 10.37
N LEU A 13 -3.94 43.17 9.66
CA LEU A 13 -3.46 42.78 8.35
C LEU A 13 -2.48 41.62 8.53
N CYS A 14 -2.82 40.43 7.99
CA CYS A 14 -2.02 39.23 8.15
C CYS A 14 -1.15 38.86 6.94
N PHE A 15 -1.57 39.31 5.75
CA PHE A 15 -0.86 39.10 4.50
C PHE A 15 -1.15 40.23 3.52
N THR A 16 -0.20 40.59 2.65
CA THR A 16 -0.38 41.60 1.60
C THR A 16 0.55 41.35 0.43
N THR A 17 0.03 41.59 -0.77
CA THR A 17 0.75 41.77 -2.03
C THR A 17 0.43 43.18 -2.56
N PRO A 18 1.02 43.64 -3.68
CA PRO A 18 0.65 44.92 -4.27
C PRO A 18 -0.83 45.06 -4.67
N GLU A 19 -1.49 43.94 -4.96
CA GLU A 19 -2.86 43.90 -5.51
C GLU A 19 -3.90 43.41 -4.51
N LEU A 20 -3.47 42.61 -3.53
CA LEU A 20 -4.37 41.87 -2.64
C LEU A 20 -3.83 41.85 -1.21
N GLY A 21 -4.69 42.06 -0.24
CA GLY A 21 -4.38 41.90 1.18
C GLY A 21 -5.40 41.01 1.88
N PHE A 22 -5.03 40.48 3.05
CA PHE A 22 -5.94 39.75 3.91
C PHE A 22 -5.86 40.26 5.34
N LYS A 23 -7.01 40.59 5.88
CA LYS A 23 -7.20 40.89 7.31
C LYS A 23 -7.60 39.59 8.02
N ALA A 24 -7.06 39.38 9.19
CA ALA A 24 -7.45 38.31 10.09
C ALA A 24 -8.13 38.90 11.33
N LYS A 25 -9.13 38.20 11.86
CA LYS A 25 -9.90 38.61 13.03
C LYS A 25 -10.19 37.44 13.94
N ILE A 26 -10.02 37.60 15.27
CA ILE A 26 -10.52 36.63 16.25
C ILE A 26 -12.03 36.78 16.35
N ILE A 27 -12.78 35.79 15.88
CA ILE A 27 -14.26 35.77 15.86
C ILE A 27 -14.86 34.99 17.03
N ALA A 28 -14.12 34.04 17.60
CA ALA A 28 -14.54 33.25 18.75
C ALA A 28 -13.32 32.92 19.64
N ALA A 29 -13.58 32.78 20.94
CA ALA A 29 -12.62 32.29 21.94
C ALA A 29 -13.42 31.51 22.99
N GLU A 30 -13.48 30.20 22.87
CA GLU A 30 -14.39 29.36 23.67
C GLU A 30 -13.74 28.02 24.04
N ILE A 31 -14.40 27.25 24.89
CA ILE A 31 -13.97 25.90 25.21
C ILE A 31 -14.63 24.94 24.19
N GLU A 32 -13.81 24.23 23.43
CA GLU A 32 -14.24 23.18 22.52
C GLU A 32 -13.70 21.82 22.98
N ASN A 33 -14.36 20.76 22.55
CA ASN A 33 -13.85 19.40 22.73
C ASN A 33 -12.83 19.12 21.62
N VAL A 34 -11.56 18.97 22.00
CA VAL A 34 -10.45 18.67 21.10
C VAL A 34 -10.01 17.23 21.35
N LEU A 35 -10.25 16.34 20.41
CA LEU A 35 -9.87 14.91 20.50
C LEU A 35 -10.27 14.27 21.84
N GLY A 36 -11.49 14.56 22.30
CA GLY A 36 -12.01 14.04 23.56
C GLY A 36 -11.66 14.87 24.81
N THR A 37 -10.86 15.93 24.69
CA THR A 37 -10.43 16.78 25.83
C THR A 37 -10.95 18.21 25.67
N PRO A 38 -11.59 18.80 26.67
CA PRO A 38 -11.96 20.21 26.64
C PRO A 38 -10.71 21.11 26.61
N ASP A 39 -10.66 22.05 25.68
CA ASP A 39 -9.57 23.03 25.59
C ASP A 39 -10.07 24.40 25.12
N SER A 40 -9.27 25.42 25.42
CA SER A 40 -9.54 26.80 24.99
C SER A 40 -9.14 26.97 23.52
N VAL A 41 -10.10 27.27 22.65
CA VAL A 41 -9.92 27.40 21.23
C VAL A 41 -10.26 28.82 20.75
N LYS A 42 -9.39 29.37 19.90
CA LYS A 42 -9.63 30.61 19.17
C LYS A 42 -9.94 30.29 17.71
N THR A 43 -10.98 30.93 17.19
CA THR A 43 -11.31 30.88 15.75
C THR A 43 -10.94 32.21 15.11
N ILE A 44 -10.17 32.14 14.03
CA ILE A 44 -9.70 33.26 13.23
C ILE A 44 -10.37 33.19 11.86
N SER A 45 -11.10 34.25 11.50
CA SER A 45 -11.61 34.44 10.15
C SER A 45 -10.69 35.32 9.32
N PHE A 46 -10.87 35.26 8.01
CA PHE A 46 -10.12 36.08 7.04
C PHE A 46 -11.07 36.91 6.19
N GLN A 47 -10.60 38.11 5.81
CA GLN A 47 -11.30 39.01 4.88
C GLN A 47 -10.28 39.55 3.87
N ALA A 48 -10.51 39.27 2.59
CA ALA A 48 -9.73 39.83 1.51
C ALA A 48 -10.03 41.30 1.31
N ILE A 49 -9.00 42.08 1.00
CA ILE A 49 -9.10 43.50 0.67
C ILE A 49 -8.31 43.80 -0.62
N ASP A 50 -8.78 44.79 -1.38
CA ASP A 50 -8.06 45.31 -2.55
C ASP A 50 -6.91 46.25 -2.16
N SER A 51 -6.18 46.78 -3.14
CA SER A 51 -5.10 47.74 -2.96
C SER A 51 -5.51 49.06 -2.25
N ASN A 52 -6.80 49.38 -2.23
CA ASN A 52 -7.37 50.53 -1.53
C ASN A 52 -7.86 50.20 -0.13
N GLY A 53 -7.70 48.97 0.32
CA GLY A 53 -8.15 48.49 1.63
C GLY A 53 -9.64 48.18 1.73
N GLN A 54 -10.37 48.17 0.59
CA GLN A 54 -11.77 47.84 0.55
C GLN A 54 -11.98 46.31 0.56
N ASN A 55 -12.99 45.85 1.30
CA ASN A 55 -13.33 44.45 1.36
C ASN A 55 -13.78 43.92 -0.02
N ILE A 56 -13.25 42.80 -0.42
CA ILE A 56 -13.61 42.11 -1.67
C ILE A 56 -14.03 40.69 -1.41
N SER A 57 -14.77 40.10 -2.35
CA SER A 57 -15.12 38.68 -2.32
C SER A 57 -13.91 37.86 -2.70
N HIS A 58 -13.59 36.85 -1.91
CA HIS A 58 -12.50 35.91 -2.14
C HIS A 58 -12.83 34.59 -1.42
N GLU A 59 -12.38 33.46 -1.92
CA GLU A 59 -12.67 32.15 -1.33
C GLU A 59 -12.11 32.02 0.08
N VAL A 60 -10.97 32.63 0.38
CA VAL A 60 -10.38 32.70 1.71
C VAL A 60 -11.32 33.29 2.76
N ASN A 61 -12.30 34.12 2.36
CA ASN A 61 -13.27 34.72 3.31
C ASN A 61 -14.17 33.66 3.97
N ASN A 62 -14.30 32.49 3.36
CA ASN A 62 -15.10 31.37 3.87
C ASN A 62 -14.29 30.40 4.73
N LEU A 63 -12.98 30.61 4.83
CA LEU A 63 -12.07 29.70 5.52
C LEU A 63 -11.75 30.21 6.92
N ASN A 64 -11.43 29.30 7.84
CA ASN A 64 -11.10 29.62 9.21
C ASN A 64 -9.84 28.89 9.67
N LEU A 65 -9.06 29.57 10.54
CA LEU A 65 -8.00 28.96 11.31
C LEU A 65 -8.47 28.77 12.75
N LYS A 66 -8.30 27.58 13.32
CA LYS A 66 -8.57 27.31 14.73
C LYS A 66 -7.27 27.01 15.48
N LEU A 67 -7.09 27.67 16.61
CA LEU A 67 -5.93 27.52 17.48
C LEU A 67 -6.38 27.06 18.86
N SER A 68 -5.91 25.91 19.28
CA SER A 68 -6.06 25.39 20.65
C SER A 68 -4.89 25.84 21.52
N LYS A 69 -5.16 26.03 22.80
CA LYS A 69 -4.14 26.40 23.78
C LYS A 69 -3.11 25.28 23.98
N ASN A 70 -3.56 24.05 24.09
CA ASN A 70 -2.72 22.89 24.41
C ASN A 70 -2.35 22.03 23.19
N PHE A 71 -3.16 22.04 22.14
CA PHE A 71 -2.99 21.18 20.96
C PHE A 71 -2.47 21.92 19.72
N GLY A 72 -2.30 23.25 19.80
CA GLY A 72 -1.77 24.04 18.68
C GLY A 72 -2.81 24.31 17.60
N ILE A 73 -2.48 24.06 16.33
CA ILE A 73 -3.38 24.30 15.20
C ILE A 73 -4.37 23.15 15.09
N LEU A 74 -5.67 23.43 15.26
CA LEU A 74 -6.74 22.44 15.10
C LEU A 74 -7.30 22.41 13.68
N LYS A 75 -7.38 23.58 13.05
CA LYS A 75 -7.86 23.75 11.70
C LYS A 75 -7.03 24.82 11.01
N THR A 76 -6.61 24.59 9.79
CA THR A 76 -5.82 25.55 9.03
C THR A 76 -6.15 25.48 7.54
N ILE A 77 -5.78 26.54 6.82
CA ILE A 77 -5.80 26.61 5.37
C ILE A 77 -4.55 25.94 4.84
N ASN A 78 -4.63 25.35 3.65
CA ASN A 78 -3.45 24.93 2.91
C ASN A 78 -2.64 26.15 2.46
N PHE A 79 -1.65 26.52 3.25
CA PHE A 79 -0.79 27.69 2.96
C PHE A 79 0.09 27.50 1.71
N TYR A 80 0.23 26.28 1.21
CA TYR A 80 0.97 26.03 -0.04
C TYR A 80 0.24 26.60 -1.27
N SER A 81 -1.08 26.52 -1.29
CA SER A 81 -1.91 27.08 -2.36
C SER A 81 -2.37 28.53 -2.09
N PHE A 82 -2.15 29.03 -0.86
CA PHE A 82 -2.55 30.38 -0.49
C PHE A 82 -1.63 31.45 -1.10
N PRO A 83 -2.15 32.59 -1.62
CA PRO A 83 -3.57 32.98 -1.71
C PRO A 83 -4.23 32.64 -3.04
N GLU A 84 -3.52 32.07 -3.99
CA GLU A 84 -3.97 31.87 -5.36
C GLU A 84 -4.53 30.47 -5.58
N LEU A 85 -5.76 30.41 -6.08
CA LEU A 85 -6.51 29.18 -6.32
C LEU A 85 -6.25 28.54 -7.66
N ASN A 86 -5.63 29.25 -8.60
CA ASN A 86 -5.47 28.81 -9.98
C ASN A 86 -4.04 29.02 -10.48
N LEU A 87 -3.22 28.02 -10.36
CA LEU A 87 -1.92 27.94 -11.04
C LEU A 87 -2.05 27.18 -12.37
N GLY A 88 -2.97 27.63 -13.24
CA GLY A 88 -3.12 27.06 -14.57
C GLY A 88 -3.61 25.62 -14.60
N PHE A 89 -2.90 24.70 -15.28
CA PHE A 89 -3.26 23.29 -15.43
C PHE A 89 -3.28 22.49 -14.11
N LEU A 90 -2.71 23.05 -13.05
CA LEU A 90 -2.72 22.48 -11.72
C LEU A 90 -3.90 23.07 -10.96
N LEU A 91 -5.03 22.41 -10.96
CA LEU A 91 -6.16 22.71 -10.08
C LEU A 91 -5.73 22.41 -8.63
N GLN A 92 -5.11 23.40 -7.99
CA GLN A 92 -4.88 23.35 -6.55
C GLN A 92 -6.08 23.99 -5.88
N TRP A 93 -6.83 23.17 -5.15
CA TRP A 93 -7.96 23.64 -4.37
C TRP A 93 -7.43 24.24 -3.07
N LEU A 94 -8.00 25.37 -2.65
CA LEU A 94 -7.85 25.83 -1.29
C LEU A 94 -8.58 24.84 -0.39
N SER A 95 -7.83 24.00 0.27
CA SER A 95 -8.36 23.05 1.22
C SER A 95 -8.06 23.48 2.66
N GLU A 96 -8.92 23.04 3.57
CA GLU A 96 -8.70 23.18 4.99
C GLU A 96 -8.21 21.84 5.56
N PHE A 97 -7.26 21.92 6.49
CA PHE A 97 -6.76 20.78 7.25
C PHE A 97 -7.33 20.82 8.66
N THR A 98 -7.81 19.69 9.13
CA THR A 98 -8.29 19.52 10.50
C THR A 98 -7.42 18.51 11.24
N LEU A 99 -7.01 18.84 12.46
CA LEU A 99 -6.29 17.92 13.33
C LEU A 99 -7.19 16.76 13.73
N ILE A 100 -6.74 15.54 13.50
CA ILE A 100 -7.50 14.31 13.78
C ILE A 100 -6.81 13.40 14.79
N GLY A 101 -5.52 13.60 15.07
CA GLY A 101 -4.81 12.79 16.03
C GLY A 101 -3.41 13.29 16.38
N PHE A 102 -2.86 12.72 17.46
CA PHE A 102 -1.47 12.84 17.92
C PHE A 102 -0.92 11.46 18.19
N ASP A 103 0.36 11.27 17.97
CA ASP A 103 1.07 10.04 18.30
C ASP A 103 1.66 10.04 19.72
N ASN A 104 1.89 11.21 20.33
CA ASN A 104 2.46 11.31 21.69
C ASN A 104 1.86 12.45 22.51
N PRO A 105 0.99 12.17 23.50
CA PRO A 105 0.38 10.87 23.75
C PRO A 105 -0.58 10.47 22.63
N GLU A 106 -0.71 9.18 22.36
CA GLU A 106 -1.67 8.66 21.35
C GLU A 106 -3.08 9.14 21.66
N THR A 107 -3.64 9.95 20.76
CA THR A 107 -4.94 10.58 20.93
C THR A 107 -5.58 10.79 19.57
N GLY A 108 -6.87 10.46 19.45
CA GLY A 108 -7.58 10.54 18.18
C GLY A 108 -7.15 9.44 17.19
N ILE A 109 -7.20 9.76 15.90
CA ILE A 109 -6.83 8.83 14.83
C ILE A 109 -5.31 8.73 14.76
N GLN A 110 -4.80 7.50 14.71
CA GLN A 110 -3.38 7.21 14.63
C GLN A 110 -2.96 6.95 13.19
N ASN A 111 -1.69 7.24 12.89
CA ASN A 111 -1.09 6.93 11.61
C ASN A 111 -1.02 5.41 11.39
N LEU A 112 -1.31 4.94 10.18
CA LEU A 112 -1.17 3.55 9.85
C LEU A 112 0.31 3.21 9.66
N THR A 113 0.78 2.25 10.47
CA THR A 113 2.10 1.68 10.33
C THR A 113 2.07 0.45 9.42
N TRP A 114 3.21 0.05 8.87
CA TRP A 114 3.35 -1.19 8.12
C TRP A 114 2.92 -2.41 8.94
N LYS A 115 3.22 -2.39 10.22
CA LYS A 115 2.78 -3.41 11.17
C LYS A 115 1.27 -3.43 11.34
N ALA A 116 0.63 -2.26 11.50
CA ALA A 116 -0.83 -2.17 11.65
C ALA A 116 -1.56 -2.62 10.39
N VAL A 117 -1.03 -2.31 9.21
CA VAL A 117 -1.58 -2.75 7.92
C VAL A 117 -1.55 -4.27 7.78
N ASN A 118 -0.45 -4.89 8.23
CA ASN A 118 -0.22 -6.32 8.11
C ASN A 118 -0.54 -7.10 9.40
N ASP A 119 -1.34 -6.55 10.31
CA ASP A 119 -1.75 -7.26 11.52
C ASP A 119 -2.93 -8.20 11.24
N HIS A 120 -2.60 -9.41 10.84
CA HIS A 120 -3.56 -10.48 10.57
C HIS A 120 -3.58 -11.51 11.69
N ASN A 121 -4.70 -12.18 11.88
CA ASN A 121 -4.87 -13.31 12.78
C ASN A 121 -5.00 -14.62 12.00
N ILE A 122 -4.71 -15.74 12.66
CA ILE A 122 -4.91 -17.07 12.06
C ILE A 122 -6.38 -17.23 11.68
N GLY A 123 -6.62 -17.59 10.42
CA GLY A 123 -7.97 -17.73 9.85
C GLY A 123 -8.50 -16.49 9.15
N ASP A 124 -7.82 -15.33 9.26
CA ASP A 124 -8.16 -14.16 8.44
C ASP A 124 -8.00 -14.50 6.95
N GLU A 125 -8.91 -13.97 6.14
CA GLU A 125 -8.99 -14.28 4.72
C GLU A 125 -9.23 -13.00 3.92
N LEU A 126 -8.44 -12.79 2.87
CA LEU A 126 -8.48 -11.62 2.00
C LEU A 126 -8.64 -12.07 0.55
N HIS A 127 -9.60 -11.48 -0.16
CA HIS A 127 -9.75 -11.72 -1.60
C HIS A 127 -9.47 -10.42 -2.36
N THR A 128 -8.61 -10.51 -3.34
CA THR A 128 -8.29 -9.39 -4.21
C THR A 128 -8.59 -9.70 -5.67
N SER A 129 -9.08 -8.68 -6.37
CA SER A 129 -9.23 -8.68 -7.82
C SER A 129 -8.23 -7.69 -8.42
N GLY A 130 -7.62 -8.05 -9.53
CA GLY A 130 -6.65 -7.20 -10.20
C GLY A 130 -6.80 -7.25 -11.72
N THR A 131 -6.57 -6.10 -12.35
CA THR A 131 -6.52 -5.95 -13.80
C THR A 131 -5.22 -5.27 -14.19
N THR A 132 -4.51 -5.86 -15.15
CA THR A 132 -3.41 -5.20 -15.85
C THR A 132 -3.74 -5.21 -17.34
N ALA A 133 -3.85 -4.04 -17.94
CA ALA A 133 -4.11 -3.91 -19.36
C ALA A 133 -3.15 -2.88 -19.97
N TYR A 134 -2.64 -3.17 -21.15
CA TYR A 134 -1.90 -2.23 -22.00
C TYR A 134 -2.04 -2.67 -23.46
N ALA A 135 -2.38 -1.71 -24.32
CA ALA A 135 -2.66 -2.00 -25.73
C ALA A 135 -3.64 -3.15 -25.94
N TYR A 136 -3.16 -4.29 -26.43
CA TYR A 136 -3.98 -5.49 -26.69
C TYR A 136 -3.76 -6.62 -25.68
N TYR A 137 -3.12 -6.36 -24.56
CA TYR A 137 -2.87 -7.30 -23.50
C TYR A 137 -3.78 -7.01 -22.30
N TYR A 138 -4.52 -8.02 -21.86
CA TYR A 138 -5.39 -7.96 -20.68
C TYR A 138 -5.07 -9.12 -19.76
N LYS A 139 -4.71 -8.82 -18.52
CA LYS A 139 -4.48 -9.81 -17.46
C LYS A 139 -5.45 -9.54 -16.32
N TYR A 140 -6.29 -10.51 -16.03
CA TYR A 140 -7.15 -10.52 -14.85
C TYR A 140 -6.57 -11.48 -13.82
N THR A 141 -6.52 -11.05 -12.57
CA THR A 141 -6.01 -11.85 -11.46
C THR A 141 -7.01 -11.83 -10.32
N GLU A 142 -7.40 -12.98 -9.84
CA GLU A 142 -8.16 -13.15 -8.62
C GLU A 142 -7.29 -13.90 -7.62
N THR A 143 -7.18 -13.38 -6.39
CA THR A 143 -6.36 -14.00 -5.34
C THR A 143 -7.18 -14.17 -4.08
N ILE A 144 -7.07 -15.34 -3.47
CA ILE A 144 -7.58 -15.64 -2.12
C ILE A 144 -6.39 -15.96 -1.25
N GLU A 145 -6.20 -15.19 -0.19
CA GLU A 145 -5.12 -15.35 0.79
C GLU A 145 -5.74 -15.62 2.16
N LYS A 146 -5.37 -16.74 2.79
CA LYS A 146 -5.85 -17.13 4.11
C LYS A 146 -4.68 -17.42 5.03
N VAL A 147 -4.67 -16.80 6.20
CA VAL A 147 -3.63 -17.01 7.22
C VAL A 147 -3.77 -18.41 7.81
N LEU A 148 -2.76 -19.25 7.61
CA LEU A 148 -2.69 -20.60 8.20
C LEU A 148 -1.94 -20.60 9.53
N ASP A 149 -0.89 -19.78 9.64
CA ASP A 149 -0.04 -19.69 10.81
C ASP A 149 0.56 -18.31 10.98
N LYS A 150 0.82 -17.92 12.23
CA LYS A 150 1.44 -16.65 12.62
C LYS A 150 2.47 -16.90 13.71
N THR A 151 3.71 -16.55 13.46
CA THR A 151 4.81 -16.64 14.42
C THR A 151 5.42 -15.26 14.64
N ILE A 152 5.63 -14.87 15.90
CA ILE A 152 6.31 -13.62 16.25
C ILE A 152 7.73 -13.98 16.70
N SER A 153 8.73 -13.37 16.07
CA SER A 153 10.14 -13.59 16.39
C SER A 153 10.87 -12.25 16.46
N GLY A 154 11.12 -11.76 17.67
CA GLY A 154 11.65 -10.41 17.89
C GLY A 154 10.71 -9.35 17.30
N ASP A 155 11.23 -8.49 16.44
CA ASP A 155 10.46 -7.42 15.77
C ASP A 155 9.80 -7.88 14.47
N SER A 156 9.86 -9.17 14.15
CA SER A 156 9.33 -9.72 12.91
C SER A 156 8.09 -10.56 13.15
N ILE A 157 7.11 -10.45 12.26
CA ILE A 157 5.96 -11.34 12.19
C ILE A 157 6.14 -12.20 10.94
N ILE A 158 5.97 -13.51 11.11
CA ILE A 158 6.07 -14.48 10.03
C ILE A 158 4.69 -15.10 9.85
N TYR A 159 4.16 -14.99 8.66
CA TYR A 159 2.88 -15.58 8.28
C TYR A 159 3.10 -16.73 7.30
N ASN A 160 2.35 -17.81 7.47
CA ASN A 160 2.14 -18.79 6.43
C ASN A 160 0.71 -18.63 5.90
N TRP A 161 0.60 -18.44 4.58
CA TRP A 161 -0.67 -18.21 3.90
C TRP A 161 -1.00 -19.38 2.99
N GLU A 162 -2.26 -19.81 2.96
CA GLU A 162 -2.81 -20.49 1.80
C GLU A 162 -3.09 -19.41 0.74
N ASN A 163 -2.51 -19.55 -0.43
CA ASN A 163 -2.63 -18.60 -1.53
C ASN A 163 -3.24 -19.30 -2.74
N LYS A 164 -4.45 -18.87 -3.13
CA LYS A 164 -5.17 -19.38 -4.31
C LYS A 164 -5.22 -18.26 -5.33
N VAL A 165 -4.68 -18.50 -6.52
CA VAL A 165 -4.60 -17.50 -7.59
C VAL A 165 -5.20 -18.02 -8.86
N LYS A 166 -6.12 -17.26 -9.45
CA LYS A 166 -6.60 -17.43 -10.83
C LYS A 166 -6.04 -16.29 -11.68
N ILE A 167 -5.51 -16.65 -12.83
CA ILE A 167 -5.00 -15.69 -13.82
C ILE A 167 -5.64 -16.00 -15.17
N SER A 168 -6.26 -15.00 -15.77
CA SER A 168 -6.74 -15.04 -17.16
C SER A 168 -5.99 -14.00 -17.97
N ILE A 169 -5.35 -14.42 -19.05
CA ILE A 169 -4.63 -13.52 -19.96
C ILE A 169 -5.28 -13.61 -21.34
N GLN A 170 -5.60 -12.45 -21.89
CA GLN A 170 -6.18 -12.30 -23.21
C GLN A 170 -5.25 -11.47 -24.08
N THR A 171 -4.90 -11.99 -25.23
CA THR A 171 -4.15 -11.30 -26.29
C THR A 171 -4.87 -11.53 -27.63
N PRO A 172 -4.54 -10.80 -28.71
CA PRO A 172 -5.14 -11.02 -30.01
C PRO A 172 -5.00 -12.48 -30.51
N ASP A 173 -3.93 -13.14 -30.11
CA ASP A 173 -3.56 -14.46 -30.65
C ASP A 173 -3.88 -15.62 -29.67
N SER A 174 -4.17 -15.32 -28.41
CA SER A 174 -4.39 -16.37 -27.40
C SER A 174 -5.19 -15.91 -26.18
N ASN A 175 -5.91 -16.87 -25.60
CA ASN A 175 -6.51 -16.76 -24.28
C ASN A 175 -5.94 -17.87 -23.40
N THR A 176 -5.34 -17.51 -22.28
CA THR A 176 -4.80 -18.48 -21.32
C THR A 176 -5.48 -18.32 -19.96
N PHE A 177 -5.63 -19.44 -19.28
CA PHE A 177 -6.15 -19.47 -17.92
C PHE A 177 -5.25 -20.34 -17.05
N THR A 178 -4.93 -19.87 -15.85
CA THR A 178 -4.16 -20.62 -14.87
C THR A 178 -4.81 -20.47 -13.50
N ALA A 179 -4.90 -21.57 -12.77
CA ALA A 179 -5.31 -21.55 -11.36
C ALA A 179 -4.29 -22.35 -10.54
N THR A 180 -3.81 -21.75 -9.45
CA THR A 180 -2.83 -22.36 -8.54
C THR A 180 -3.30 -22.27 -7.10
N VAL A 181 -2.88 -23.26 -6.30
CA VAL A 181 -3.02 -23.25 -4.84
C VAL A 181 -1.66 -23.56 -4.25
N ASP A 182 -1.12 -22.64 -3.51
CA ASP A 182 0.21 -22.74 -2.90
C ASP A 182 0.17 -22.31 -1.43
N THR A 183 1.21 -22.67 -0.68
CA THR A 183 1.48 -22.08 0.63
C THR A 183 2.65 -21.13 0.52
N ILE A 184 2.46 -19.88 0.88
CA ILE A 184 3.51 -18.85 0.85
C ILE A 184 3.88 -18.44 2.28
N THR A 185 5.15 -18.13 2.50
CA THR A 185 5.63 -17.57 3.77
C THR A 185 5.99 -16.11 3.56
N GLN A 186 5.36 -15.24 4.34
CA GLN A 186 5.59 -13.80 4.32
C GLN A 186 6.28 -13.36 5.61
N TYR A 187 7.30 -12.52 5.49
CA TYR A 187 8.02 -11.92 6.59
C TYR A 187 7.70 -10.44 6.67
N ILE A 188 7.11 -10.01 7.77
CA ILE A 188 6.86 -8.61 8.10
C ILE A 188 7.89 -8.22 9.15
N THR A 189 8.86 -7.41 8.76
CA THR A 189 9.89 -6.92 9.67
C THR A 189 9.60 -5.46 9.98
N SER A 190 9.47 -5.12 11.27
CA SER A 190 9.43 -3.72 11.65
C SER A 190 10.84 -3.15 11.52
N ASN A 191 11.04 -2.22 10.61
CA ASN A 191 12.24 -1.40 10.62
C ASN A 191 11.86 -0.07 11.28
N PRO A 192 12.40 0.26 12.47
CA PRO A 192 12.06 1.49 13.17
C PRO A 192 12.35 2.78 12.36
N GLU A 193 13.26 2.71 11.40
CA GLU A 193 13.53 3.81 10.47
C GLU A 193 12.50 3.89 9.33
N PHE A 194 11.74 2.82 9.08
CA PHE A 194 10.84 2.69 7.93
C PHE A 194 9.51 2.02 8.30
N ASP A 195 8.94 2.33 9.45
CA ASP A 195 7.53 1.98 9.70
C ASP A 195 6.57 2.79 8.80
N ILE A 196 7.15 3.39 7.76
CA ILE A 196 6.49 4.14 6.71
C ILE A 196 6.00 3.13 5.66
N LEU A 197 4.74 3.19 5.35
CA LEU A 197 4.14 2.39 4.28
C LEU A 197 4.86 2.66 2.95
N PRO A 198 5.23 1.60 2.18
CA PRO A 198 5.88 1.77 0.89
C PRO A 198 5.08 2.71 -0.01
N GLY A 199 5.76 3.67 -0.59
CA GLY A 199 5.11 4.70 -1.39
C GLY A 199 4.47 5.83 -0.58
N VAL A 200 4.43 5.77 0.76
CA VAL A 200 4.10 6.91 1.62
C VAL A 200 5.41 7.60 1.99
N ALA A 201 5.95 8.38 1.09
CA ALA A 201 6.99 9.34 1.46
C ALA A 201 6.33 10.49 2.22
N TRP A 202 7.09 11.20 3.03
CA TRP A 202 6.75 12.46 3.69
C TRP A 202 6.01 13.40 2.74
N GLN A 203 4.67 13.54 2.85
CA GLN A 203 4.00 14.27 1.78
C GLN A 203 2.79 15.03 2.26
N LEU A 204 2.83 16.30 1.90
CA LEU A 204 1.63 17.00 1.46
C LEU A 204 1.17 16.30 0.19
N SER A 205 0.11 15.51 0.25
CA SER A 205 -0.52 15.06 -0.97
C SER A 205 -1.16 16.29 -1.64
N SER A 206 -1.20 16.31 -2.96
CA SER A 206 -1.93 17.34 -3.70
C SER A 206 -3.44 17.35 -3.35
N TRP A 207 -3.90 16.33 -2.65
CA TRP A 207 -5.26 16.13 -2.18
C TRP A 207 -5.46 16.55 -0.71
N GLY A 208 -4.44 17.10 -0.10
CA GLY A 208 -4.58 17.80 1.15
C GLY A 208 -4.32 17.02 2.42
N ASP A 209 -3.63 15.91 2.36
CA ASP A 209 -3.33 15.14 3.56
C ASP A 209 -1.91 15.39 4.03
N PHE A 210 -1.77 15.70 5.31
CA PHE A 210 -0.51 16.03 5.92
C PHE A 210 -0.20 15.07 7.07
N TYR A 211 0.88 14.32 6.93
CA TYR A 211 1.43 13.46 7.98
C TYR A 211 2.73 14.06 8.50
N ASN A 212 2.71 14.52 9.71
CA ASN A 212 3.91 14.87 10.46
C ASN A 212 4.08 13.84 11.56
N ALA A 213 5.30 13.57 11.97
CA ALA A 213 5.66 12.57 12.96
C ALA A 213 4.84 12.63 14.26
N ASN A 214 4.24 13.77 14.62
CA ASN A 214 3.55 13.95 15.89
C ASN A 214 2.10 14.41 15.76
N MET A 215 1.64 14.79 14.58
CA MET A 215 0.31 15.37 14.37
C MET A 215 -0.29 14.89 13.06
N MET A 216 -1.56 14.51 13.09
CA MET A 216 -2.30 14.05 11.94
C MET A 216 -3.39 15.03 11.59
N TYR A 217 -3.41 15.45 10.34
CA TYR A 217 -4.40 16.36 9.81
C TYR A 217 -5.13 15.72 8.65
N GLN A 218 -6.43 15.96 8.59
CA GLN A 218 -7.28 15.55 7.50
C GLN A 218 -7.67 16.76 6.67
N GLY A 219 -7.48 16.66 5.35
CA GLY A 219 -7.97 17.62 4.38
C GLY A 219 -9.42 17.37 3.97
N GLU A 220 -9.91 18.15 3.01
CA GLU A 220 -11.29 18.09 2.52
C GLU A 220 -11.64 16.73 1.89
N HIS A 221 -10.67 16.06 1.29
CA HIS A 221 -10.84 14.75 0.65
C HIS A 221 -10.28 13.58 1.48
N GLY A 222 -9.86 13.87 2.68
CA GLY A 222 -9.42 13.01 3.78
C GLY A 222 -8.77 11.67 3.47
N PRO A 223 -7.64 11.36 4.12
CA PRO A 223 -6.91 10.12 3.91
C PRO A 223 -7.55 8.94 4.61
N VAL A 224 -8.42 9.22 5.59
CA VAL A 224 -9.04 8.17 6.39
C VAL A 224 -10.37 7.79 5.77
N LYS A 225 -10.36 6.68 5.04
CA LYS A 225 -11.58 6.03 4.56
C LYS A 225 -11.93 4.91 5.52
N THR A 226 -13.20 4.79 5.86
CA THR A 226 -13.73 3.58 6.49
C THR A 226 -14.07 2.59 5.39
N PHE A 227 -13.52 1.38 5.50
CA PHE A 227 -13.82 0.28 4.60
C PHE A 227 -14.58 -0.79 5.39
N GLY A 228 -15.72 -1.23 4.87
CA GLY A 228 -16.62 -2.07 5.64
C GLY A 228 -17.17 -1.31 6.86
N ASN A 229 -17.22 -1.97 7.99
CA ASN A 229 -17.81 -1.38 9.18
C ASN A 229 -16.84 -0.60 10.06
N GLU A 230 -15.51 -0.79 9.99
CA GLU A 230 -14.61 -0.19 10.99
C GLU A 230 -13.13 -0.08 10.62
N THR A 231 -12.73 -0.25 9.37
CA THR A 231 -11.30 -0.27 9.07
C THR A 231 -10.79 1.08 8.63
N ASN A 232 -9.78 1.60 9.33
CA ASN A 232 -9.10 2.82 8.94
C ASN A 232 -8.26 2.58 7.70
N ALA A 233 -8.41 3.44 6.70
CA ALA A 233 -7.63 3.40 5.48
C ALA A 233 -6.77 4.66 5.38
N VAL A 234 -5.57 4.49 4.85
CA VAL A 234 -4.75 5.60 4.37
C VAL A 234 -4.73 5.54 2.86
N GLU A 235 -5.19 6.60 2.23
CA GLU A 235 -5.08 6.81 0.80
C GLU A 235 -3.87 7.70 0.53
N LYS A 236 -3.07 7.33 -0.43
CA LYS A 236 -1.94 8.13 -0.87
C LYS A 236 -2.21 8.72 -2.24
N GLY A 237 -2.10 10.02 -2.32
CA GLY A 237 -2.12 10.74 -3.59
C GLY A 237 -0.72 10.99 -4.18
N THR A 238 -0.67 11.80 -5.19
CA THR A 238 0.42 12.13 -6.09
C THR A 238 1.77 12.41 -5.43
N GLU A 239 2.85 11.93 -6.01
CA GLU A 239 4.21 12.21 -5.56
C GLU A 239 4.57 13.70 -5.65
N LEU A 240 5.20 14.22 -4.60
CA LEU A 240 5.82 15.54 -4.60
C LEU A 240 7.33 15.36 -4.75
N PHE A 241 7.95 16.11 -5.66
CA PHE A 241 9.40 16.18 -5.71
C PHE A 241 9.92 17.30 -4.82
N MET A 242 10.94 16.99 -4.04
CA MET A 242 11.66 17.99 -3.26
C MET A 242 12.72 18.63 -4.17
N GLY A 243 12.51 19.89 -4.55
CA GLY A 243 13.60 20.76 -5.01
C GLY A 243 14.41 21.25 -3.81
N ASP A 244 15.49 21.98 -4.06
CA ASP A 244 16.50 22.37 -3.03
C ASP A 244 15.95 22.97 -1.74
N THR A 245 14.75 23.52 -1.71
CA THR A 245 14.11 24.11 -0.52
C THR A 245 12.58 24.06 -0.52
N CYS A 246 11.93 23.56 -1.56
CA CYS A 246 10.47 23.56 -1.67
C CYS A 246 9.97 22.27 -2.32
N TYR A 247 8.81 21.81 -1.85
CA TYR A 247 8.07 20.73 -2.50
C TYR A 247 7.27 21.31 -3.68
N THR A 248 7.44 20.74 -4.84
CA THR A 248 6.68 21.13 -6.02
C THR A 248 5.84 19.94 -6.46
N PRO A 249 4.52 20.11 -6.68
CA PRO A 249 3.70 19.04 -7.24
C PRO A 249 4.20 18.74 -8.66
N VAL A 250 4.42 17.49 -8.96
CA VAL A 250 4.77 17.04 -10.30
C VAL A 250 3.54 16.43 -10.93
N ILE A 251 3.16 16.97 -12.08
CA ILE A 251 2.23 16.29 -12.97
C ILE A 251 3.03 15.17 -13.62
N VAL A 252 2.84 13.95 -13.13
CA VAL A 252 3.28 12.78 -13.88
C VAL A 252 2.23 12.55 -14.96
N CYS A 253 2.60 12.79 -16.22
CA CYS A 253 1.83 12.30 -17.36
C CYS A 253 1.99 10.78 -17.39
N GLY A 254 1.17 10.09 -16.66
CA GLY A 254 1.21 8.65 -16.46
C GLY A 254 0.24 8.27 -15.34
N CYS A 255 0.01 7.00 -15.14
CA CYS A 255 -0.76 6.53 -14.00
C CYS A 255 0.00 6.81 -12.69
N ALA A 256 -0.29 7.93 -12.05
CA ALA A 256 -0.07 8.03 -10.62
C ALA A 256 -1.11 7.10 -9.97
N ALA A 257 -0.69 5.91 -9.57
CA ALA A 257 -1.58 5.01 -8.85
C ALA A 257 -1.80 5.57 -7.44
N ASP A 258 -3.04 5.83 -7.08
CA ASP A 258 -3.40 6.09 -5.71
C ASP A 258 -3.27 4.77 -4.94
N TYR A 259 -2.32 4.71 -4.03
CA TYR A 259 -2.12 3.53 -3.18
C TYR A 259 -2.96 3.66 -1.92
N THR A 260 -3.79 2.66 -1.66
CA THR A 260 -4.63 2.59 -0.46
C THR A 260 -4.18 1.44 0.43
N TYR A 261 -4.06 1.69 1.70
CA TYR A 261 -3.75 0.70 2.73
C TYR A 261 -4.86 0.67 3.77
N TYR A 262 -5.19 -0.52 4.25
CA TYR A 262 -6.21 -0.71 5.30
C TYR A 262 -5.61 -1.39 6.52
N SER A 263 -5.95 -0.91 7.72
CA SER A 263 -5.52 -1.52 8.97
C SER A 263 -5.94 -2.97 9.03
N GLY A 264 -4.96 -3.87 9.19
CA GLY A 264 -5.18 -5.31 9.29
C GLY A 264 -5.76 -5.99 8.05
N LEU A 265 -5.82 -5.29 6.91
CA LEU A 265 -6.31 -5.84 5.64
C LEU A 265 -5.29 -5.71 4.50
N GLY A 266 -4.07 -5.26 4.82
CA GLY A 266 -3.00 -5.20 3.84
C GLY A 266 -3.06 -4.01 2.88
N GLY A 267 -2.43 -4.16 1.75
CA GLY A 267 -2.22 -3.17 0.68
C GLY A 267 -0.84 -3.33 0.05
N PRO A 268 -0.44 -2.47 -0.91
CA PRO A 268 -1.28 -1.41 -1.46
C PRO A 268 -2.37 -1.95 -2.38
N TYR A 269 -3.55 -1.37 -2.28
CA TYR A 269 -4.59 -1.43 -3.29
C TYR A 269 -4.47 -0.20 -4.15
N TYR A 270 -4.72 -0.32 -5.45
CA TYR A 270 -4.52 0.79 -6.37
C TYR A 270 -5.49 0.74 -7.53
N TYR A 271 -5.84 1.91 -8.01
CA TYR A 271 -6.67 2.09 -9.19
C TYR A 271 -5.99 3.10 -10.11
N CYS A 272 -5.66 2.67 -11.31
CA CYS A 272 -5.15 3.51 -12.36
C CYS A 272 -5.82 3.11 -13.68
N ASN A 273 -6.52 4.03 -14.31
CA ASN A 273 -7.17 3.82 -15.59
C ASN A 273 -6.90 5.00 -16.52
N MET A 274 -6.07 4.78 -17.53
CA MET A 274 -5.74 5.75 -18.57
C MET A 274 -6.26 5.32 -19.95
N GLY A 275 -7.43 4.72 -19.98
CA GLY A 275 -8.05 4.21 -21.19
C GLY A 275 -7.48 2.86 -21.61
N ILE A 276 -6.44 2.84 -22.43
CA ILE A 276 -5.81 1.59 -22.89
C ILE A 276 -4.88 0.96 -21.85
N ASP A 277 -4.34 1.77 -20.92
CA ASP A 277 -3.46 1.32 -19.86
C ASP A 277 -4.23 1.32 -18.53
N GLN A 278 -4.35 0.15 -17.92
CA GLN A 278 -5.04 -0.05 -16.65
C GLN A 278 -4.18 -0.88 -15.70
N TYR A 279 -4.08 -0.40 -14.47
CA TYR A 279 -3.42 -1.11 -13.36
C TYR A 279 -4.34 -1.00 -12.15
N ILE A 280 -5.02 -2.08 -11.84
CA ILE A 280 -6.04 -2.12 -10.79
C ILE A 280 -5.73 -3.29 -9.86
N ARG A 281 -5.78 -3.06 -8.57
CA ARG A 281 -5.81 -4.08 -7.54
C ARG A 281 -6.73 -3.63 -6.43
N GLU A 282 -7.79 -4.38 -6.19
CA GLU A 282 -8.86 -4.03 -5.25
C GLU A 282 -9.08 -5.17 -4.26
N LEU A 283 -9.35 -4.82 -3.01
CA LEU A 283 -9.88 -5.74 -2.02
C LEU A 283 -11.38 -5.89 -2.26
N VAL A 284 -11.84 -7.09 -2.58
CA VAL A 284 -13.24 -7.37 -2.93
C VAL A 284 -13.99 -8.13 -1.84
N TYR A 285 -13.27 -8.79 -0.94
CA TYR A 285 -13.83 -9.48 0.22
C TYR A 285 -12.77 -9.61 1.31
N TYR A 286 -13.20 -9.54 2.55
CA TYR A 286 -12.41 -10.00 3.67
C TYR A 286 -13.27 -10.70 4.72
N LYS A 287 -12.62 -11.59 5.45
CA LYS A 287 -13.08 -12.17 6.71
C LYS A 287 -11.98 -11.97 7.75
N LYS A 288 -12.27 -11.16 8.77
CA LYS A 288 -11.32 -10.80 9.81
C LYS A 288 -12.03 -10.73 11.16
N ASP A 289 -11.48 -11.40 12.17
CA ASP A 289 -12.03 -11.40 13.54
C ASP A 289 -13.53 -11.74 13.61
N GLY A 290 -14.01 -12.60 12.69
CA GLY A 290 -15.41 -13.00 12.59
C GLY A 290 -16.31 -12.01 11.85
N ILE A 291 -15.77 -10.88 11.37
CA ILE A 291 -16.45 -9.90 10.52
C ILE A 291 -16.18 -10.25 9.06
N GLU A 292 -17.22 -10.25 8.25
CA GLU A 292 -17.12 -10.48 6.80
C GLU A 292 -17.65 -9.25 6.06
N TRP A 293 -16.98 -8.88 4.96
CA TRP A 293 -17.39 -7.81 4.08
C TRP A 293 -17.11 -8.17 2.62
N GLY A 294 -17.97 -7.70 1.73
CA GLY A 294 -17.81 -7.85 0.29
C GLY A 294 -18.38 -9.15 -0.25
N THR A 295 -17.97 -9.51 -1.45
CA THR A 295 -18.39 -10.73 -2.15
C THR A 295 -17.20 -11.66 -2.30
N PRO A 296 -17.24 -12.86 -1.70
CA PRO A 296 -16.13 -13.80 -1.82
C PRO A 296 -15.95 -14.26 -3.27
N ILE A 297 -14.72 -14.39 -3.69
CA ILE A 297 -14.35 -14.98 -4.98
C ILE A 297 -14.69 -16.47 -4.94
N ASP A 298 -15.48 -16.95 -5.90
CA ASP A 298 -15.66 -18.38 -6.12
C ASP A 298 -14.43 -18.98 -6.77
N PHE A 299 -13.68 -19.78 -6.02
CA PHE A 299 -12.49 -20.46 -6.52
C PHE A 299 -12.81 -21.83 -7.13
N THR A 300 -14.09 -22.19 -7.30
CA THR A 300 -14.42 -23.43 -8.01
C THR A 300 -13.84 -23.36 -9.41
N VAL A 301 -12.82 -24.16 -9.64
CA VAL A 301 -12.33 -24.42 -11.00
C VAL A 301 -13.37 -25.30 -11.65
N ASN A 302 -14.23 -24.72 -12.49
CA ASN A 302 -15.17 -25.53 -13.27
C ASN A 302 -14.35 -26.51 -14.11
N SER A 303 -14.37 -27.76 -13.72
CA SER A 303 -13.66 -28.85 -14.38
C SER A 303 -14.08 -29.11 -15.82
N ASN A 304 -15.00 -28.31 -16.37
CA ASN A 304 -15.40 -28.30 -17.76
C ASN A 304 -14.47 -27.48 -18.68
N LEU A 305 -13.58 -26.65 -18.13
CA LEU A 305 -12.46 -26.12 -18.87
C LEU A 305 -11.33 -27.14 -18.77
N ILE A 306 -11.23 -28.00 -19.80
CA ILE A 306 -10.17 -28.98 -20.08
C ILE A 306 -9.41 -29.34 -18.80
N PRO A 307 -9.49 -30.57 -18.28
CA PRO A 307 -8.59 -30.92 -17.21
C PRO A 307 -7.21 -30.46 -17.71
N ILE A 308 -6.58 -29.50 -17.05
CA ILE A 308 -5.13 -29.51 -17.05
C ILE A 308 -4.88 -30.92 -16.53
N GLU A 309 -4.59 -31.85 -17.48
CA GLU A 309 -3.98 -33.09 -17.09
C GLU A 309 -3.04 -32.67 -16.00
N GLN A 310 -3.25 -33.16 -14.77
CA GLN A 310 -2.19 -33.16 -13.79
C GLN A 310 -1.06 -33.79 -14.58
N LYS A 311 -0.20 -32.94 -15.17
CA LYS A 311 0.97 -33.47 -15.86
C LYS A 311 1.56 -34.36 -14.81
N PRO A 312 1.51 -35.68 -15.00
CA PRO A 312 1.91 -36.62 -13.95
C PRO A 312 3.23 -36.08 -13.47
N GLU A 313 3.39 -35.92 -12.18
CA GLU A 313 4.52 -35.21 -11.55
C GLU A 313 5.78 -35.63 -12.30
N LEU A 314 6.17 -34.79 -13.28
CA LEU A 314 7.17 -35.16 -14.30
C LEU A 314 8.49 -35.48 -13.66
N VAL A 315 8.68 -34.94 -12.43
CA VAL A 315 9.92 -35.10 -11.66
C VAL A 315 9.59 -35.34 -10.19
N THR A 316 10.02 -36.47 -9.69
CA THR A 316 9.98 -36.82 -8.27
C THR A 316 11.38 -36.73 -7.68
N VAL A 317 11.52 -36.14 -6.49
CA VAL A 317 12.76 -35.94 -5.77
C VAL A 317 12.66 -36.63 -4.40
N PHE A 318 13.45 -37.66 -4.17
CA PHE A 318 13.42 -38.42 -2.92
C PHE A 318 14.77 -39.09 -2.57
N PRO A 319 15.03 -39.34 -1.26
CA PRO A 319 14.26 -38.86 -0.13
C PRO A 319 14.38 -37.34 0.02
N ASN A 320 13.35 -36.74 0.59
CA ASN A 320 13.38 -35.33 0.99
C ASN A 320 12.60 -35.17 2.30
N PRO A 321 13.29 -34.93 3.42
CA PRO A 321 14.71 -34.61 3.58
C PRO A 321 15.69 -35.72 3.15
N ALA A 322 16.86 -35.32 2.63
CA ALA A 322 17.92 -36.18 2.20
C ALA A 322 19.14 -36.09 3.12
N SER A 323 19.85 -37.22 3.34
CA SER A 323 21.19 -37.21 3.95
C SER A 323 22.28 -37.04 2.88
N ASP A 324 22.84 -38.09 2.35
CA ASP A 324 23.98 -38.01 1.45
C ASP A 324 23.63 -38.23 0.00
N LEU A 325 22.44 -38.73 -0.31
CA LEU A 325 21.99 -39.02 -1.65
C LEU A 325 20.55 -38.53 -1.86
N VAL A 326 20.29 -37.97 -3.04
CA VAL A 326 18.94 -37.65 -3.51
C VAL A 326 18.74 -38.21 -4.92
N ASN A 327 17.60 -38.82 -5.14
CA ASN A 327 17.20 -39.35 -6.43
C ASN A 327 16.25 -38.39 -7.12
N ILE A 328 16.44 -38.18 -8.41
CA ILE A 328 15.60 -37.37 -9.27
C ILE A 328 15.09 -38.27 -10.37
N VAL A 329 13.80 -38.56 -10.34
CA VAL A 329 13.14 -39.50 -11.28
C VAL A 329 12.21 -38.71 -12.20
N PHE A 330 12.41 -38.89 -13.50
CA PHE A 330 11.57 -38.33 -14.55
C PHE A 330 10.57 -39.37 -15.04
N LYS A 331 9.29 -39.11 -14.91
CA LYS A 331 8.24 -40.05 -15.41
C LYS A 331 7.99 -39.83 -16.90
N GLY A 332 8.30 -40.87 -17.70
CA GLY A 332 7.91 -40.92 -19.11
C GLY A 332 8.68 -39.97 -20.02
N ASN A 333 9.86 -39.51 -19.63
CA ASN A 333 10.67 -38.63 -20.46
C ASN A 333 12.15 -39.01 -20.41
N THR A 334 12.74 -39.29 -21.56
CA THR A 334 14.14 -39.71 -21.75
C THR A 334 15.06 -38.55 -22.17
N GLY A 335 14.63 -37.33 -22.04
CA GLY A 335 15.39 -36.12 -22.45
C GLY A 335 16.65 -35.86 -21.65
N GLU A 336 17.43 -34.91 -22.11
CA GLU A 336 18.55 -34.35 -21.36
C GLU A 336 18.10 -33.10 -20.58
N TYR A 337 18.47 -33.03 -19.30
CA TYR A 337 18.14 -31.92 -18.42
C TYR A 337 19.38 -31.37 -17.75
N ARG A 338 19.36 -30.08 -17.46
CA ARG A 338 20.38 -29.43 -16.65
C ARG A 338 19.80 -29.18 -15.25
N LEU A 339 20.42 -29.73 -14.23
CA LEU A 339 20.09 -29.48 -12.83
C LEU A 339 21.01 -28.40 -12.27
N GLN A 340 20.46 -27.33 -11.75
CA GLN A 340 21.16 -26.35 -10.94
C GLN A 340 20.70 -26.47 -9.50
N ILE A 341 21.62 -26.60 -8.57
CA ILE A 341 21.38 -26.56 -7.14
C ILE A 341 21.76 -25.16 -6.64
N VAL A 342 20.81 -24.45 -6.06
CA VAL A 342 21.01 -23.10 -5.52
C VAL A 342 20.70 -23.07 -4.03
N ASP A 343 21.42 -22.24 -3.26
CA ASP A 343 21.16 -22.02 -1.85
C ASP A 343 19.98 -21.04 -1.65
N ASN A 344 19.63 -20.81 -0.40
CA ASN A 344 18.54 -19.90 -0.01
C ASN A 344 18.79 -18.43 -0.37
N SER A 345 20.04 -18.06 -0.70
CA SER A 345 20.37 -16.73 -1.22
C SER A 345 20.27 -16.63 -2.75
N GLY A 346 19.93 -17.75 -3.43
CA GLY A 346 19.87 -17.83 -4.90
C GLY A 346 21.22 -18.06 -5.57
N ARG A 347 22.28 -18.29 -4.80
CA ARG A 347 23.62 -18.57 -5.35
C ARG A 347 23.68 -20.02 -5.83
N LYS A 348 24.15 -20.22 -7.07
CA LYS A 348 24.38 -21.54 -7.63
C LYS A 348 25.55 -22.23 -6.89
N ILE A 349 25.25 -23.40 -6.32
CA ILE A 349 26.19 -24.23 -5.56
C ILE A 349 26.78 -25.34 -6.46
N ALA A 350 25.94 -25.96 -7.29
CA ALA A 350 26.37 -27.03 -8.19
C ALA A 350 25.50 -27.06 -9.44
N GLU A 351 26.02 -27.73 -10.49
CA GLU A 351 25.33 -27.97 -11.73
C GLU A 351 25.64 -29.37 -12.24
N TYR A 352 24.61 -30.10 -12.69
CA TYR A 352 24.70 -31.46 -13.19
C TYR A 352 23.90 -31.60 -14.49
N SER A 353 24.38 -32.48 -15.38
CA SER A 353 23.59 -32.95 -16.52
C SER A 353 22.91 -34.24 -16.14
N LEU A 354 21.58 -34.27 -16.28
CA LEU A 354 20.74 -35.42 -15.99
C LEU A 354 20.30 -36.06 -17.31
N LYS A 355 20.33 -37.39 -17.39
CA LYS A 355 19.93 -38.15 -18.57
C LYS A 355 19.07 -39.34 -18.19
N GLY A 356 18.04 -39.59 -18.97
CA GLY A 356 17.14 -40.72 -18.73
C GLY A 356 16.21 -40.52 -17.54
N GLU A 357 15.59 -41.58 -17.08
CA GLU A 357 14.53 -41.53 -16.07
C GLU A 357 15.06 -41.37 -14.63
N ASP A 358 16.13 -42.10 -14.28
CA ASP A 358 16.67 -42.18 -12.91
C ASP A 358 18.02 -41.51 -12.81
N ASN A 359 18.15 -40.54 -11.92
CA ASN A 359 19.40 -39.84 -11.65
C ASN A 359 19.60 -39.72 -10.14
N SER A 360 20.84 -40.02 -9.66
CA SER A 360 21.23 -39.88 -8.27
C SER A 360 22.29 -38.79 -8.11
N ILE A 361 22.10 -37.91 -7.16
CA ILE A 361 23.00 -36.79 -6.84
C ILE A 361 23.59 -37.02 -5.46
N ASP A 362 24.91 -37.00 -5.37
CA ASP A 362 25.66 -37.05 -4.11
C ASP A 362 25.67 -35.67 -3.44
N LEU A 363 25.13 -35.61 -2.24
CA LEU A 363 25.04 -34.43 -1.40
C LEU A 363 26.01 -34.44 -0.22
N SER A 364 26.92 -35.41 -0.15
CA SER A 364 27.85 -35.57 1.00
C SER A 364 28.72 -34.35 1.24
N SER A 365 29.05 -33.62 0.19
CA SER A 365 29.84 -32.37 0.26
C SER A 365 28.99 -31.11 0.59
N PHE A 366 27.66 -31.24 0.63
CA PHE A 366 26.79 -30.11 0.87
C PHE A 366 26.56 -29.91 2.37
N LYS A 367 26.55 -28.65 2.79
CA LYS A 367 26.16 -28.30 4.18
C LYS A 367 24.69 -28.59 4.39
N LYS A 368 24.33 -28.92 5.65
CA LYS A 368 22.92 -29.02 6.06
C LYS A 368 22.18 -27.71 5.76
N GLY A 369 20.99 -27.81 5.21
CA GLY A 369 20.22 -26.64 4.86
C GLY A 369 19.14 -26.89 3.80
N ILE A 370 18.51 -25.81 3.35
CA ILE A 370 17.49 -25.82 2.31
C ILE A 370 18.12 -25.37 1.00
N PHE A 371 17.87 -26.14 -0.05
CA PHE A 371 18.31 -25.86 -1.42
C PHE A 371 17.12 -25.86 -2.38
N LEU A 372 17.26 -25.16 -3.49
CA LEU A 372 16.34 -25.23 -4.61
C LEU A 372 17.03 -25.97 -5.77
N LEU A 373 16.35 -26.98 -6.27
CA LEU A 373 16.72 -27.74 -7.45
C LEU A 373 16.01 -27.10 -8.65
N ARG A 374 16.76 -26.46 -9.55
CA ARG A 374 16.23 -25.95 -10.82
C ARG A 374 16.59 -26.92 -11.92
N ILE A 375 15.60 -27.57 -12.49
CA ILE A 375 15.72 -28.52 -13.57
C ILE A 375 15.27 -27.84 -14.87
N LEU A 376 16.19 -27.73 -15.81
CA LEU A 376 16.05 -26.94 -17.02
C LEU A 376 16.15 -27.84 -18.27
N SER A 377 15.24 -27.67 -19.22
CA SER A 377 15.37 -28.16 -20.60
C SER A 377 15.02 -27.03 -21.58
N GLU A 378 15.05 -27.26 -22.88
CA GLU A 378 14.78 -26.23 -23.90
C GLU A 378 13.43 -25.53 -23.70
N ASN A 379 12.41 -26.27 -23.24
CA ASN A 379 11.04 -25.74 -23.13
C ASN A 379 10.42 -25.93 -21.74
N LEU A 380 11.25 -26.32 -20.72
CA LEU A 380 10.69 -26.64 -19.40
C LEU A 380 11.65 -26.18 -18.30
N THR A 381 11.11 -25.50 -17.30
CA THR A 381 11.80 -25.21 -16.03
C THR A 381 10.96 -25.75 -14.89
N ILE A 382 11.54 -26.64 -14.09
CA ILE A 382 10.94 -27.17 -12.87
C ILE A 382 11.78 -26.77 -11.68
N THR A 383 11.15 -26.29 -10.61
CA THR A 383 11.84 -26.00 -9.35
C THR A 383 11.27 -26.88 -8.24
N LYS A 384 12.15 -27.56 -7.50
CA LYS A 384 11.83 -28.39 -6.34
C LYS A 384 12.65 -27.97 -5.15
N ARG A 385 12.07 -28.00 -3.95
CA ARG A 385 12.79 -27.77 -2.71
C ARG A 385 13.46 -29.07 -2.24
N LEU A 386 14.70 -28.97 -1.78
CA LEU A 386 15.45 -30.06 -1.17
C LEU A 386 15.90 -29.63 0.22
N VAL A 387 15.68 -30.50 1.21
CA VAL A 387 16.18 -30.33 2.58
C VAL A 387 17.32 -31.33 2.80
N LYS A 388 18.54 -30.86 3.08
CA LYS A 388 19.70 -31.66 3.46
C LYS A 388 19.80 -31.68 4.99
N ILE A 389 19.82 -32.89 5.58
CA ILE A 389 19.92 -33.11 7.02
C ILE A 389 21.25 -33.73 7.44
#